data_812f8a6fd06da0b887e13867d935a56c
#
_entry.id   812f8a6fd06da0b887e13867d935a56c
#
_cell.length_a   1.000
_cell.length_b   1.000
_cell.length_c   1.000
_cell.angle_alpha   90.00
_cell.angle_beta   90.00
_cell.angle_gamma   90.00
#
_symmetry.space_group_name_H-M   'P 1'
#
loop_
_entity.id
_entity.type
_entity.pdbx_description
1 polymer ?
#
loop_
_entity_poly.entity_id
_entity_poly.type
_entity_poly.pdbx_seq_one_letter_code
_entity_poly.pdbx_strand_id
1 'polypeptide(L)'
;MLGAARRLGVSQALLSRHVAALERAVGARLFDRTTRGSTLTGDGAALFATAERIEAEMLAGLADIGGREEIAGTVRIGAPDGFGSAFLAPRLGRFRAAYPDLRVQLVPVPRSFSLSEREADIAIMVGRPERGRLSVRKLIDYTLGLYASRDYLARAGRPRELADLRAHTLIGYVDDLIYSAELNYAREIWRDWQSDIEVATAIGQFEAVRAGAGIGICHDFMAAGDGELVRLLPGAAVARSYWIVRHENLRVAGRVQAVTDLIETLVREERALFALPA
;
A
#
# COMPACT_ATOMS: atom_id res chain seq x y z
N MET A 1 -22.04 4.37 -16.38
CA MET A 1 -23.28 5.17 -16.23
C MET A 1 -24.28 4.56 -15.24
N LEU A 2 -24.75 3.31 -15.40
CA LEU A 2 -25.76 2.70 -14.51
C LEU A 2 -25.33 2.64 -13.03
N GLY A 3 -24.09 2.24 -12.77
CA GLY A 3 -23.55 2.19 -11.41
C GLY A 3 -23.40 3.57 -10.74
N ALA A 4 -23.08 4.60 -11.52
CA ALA A 4 -23.01 5.97 -11.03
C ALA A 4 -24.41 6.53 -10.72
N ALA A 5 -25.39 6.26 -11.59
CA ALA A 5 -26.78 6.67 -11.38
C ALA A 5 -27.37 6.08 -10.09
N ARG A 6 -27.11 4.80 -9.81
CA ARG A 6 -27.51 4.15 -8.54
C ARG A 6 -26.86 4.80 -7.32
N ARG A 7 -25.56 5.13 -7.39
CA ARG A 7 -24.83 5.79 -6.27
C ARG A 7 -25.36 7.20 -5.99
N LEU A 8 -25.75 7.93 -7.02
CA LEU A 8 -26.28 9.31 -6.90
C LEU A 8 -27.77 9.37 -6.64
N GLY A 9 -28.50 8.25 -6.59
CA GLY A 9 -29.94 8.21 -6.39
C GLY A 9 -30.74 8.84 -7.54
N VAL A 10 -30.18 8.89 -8.77
CA VAL A 10 -30.80 9.50 -9.94
C VAL A 10 -31.03 8.48 -11.05
N SER A 11 -31.92 8.81 -12.01
CA SER A 11 -32.10 7.94 -13.17
C SER A 11 -30.90 8.04 -14.13
N GLN A 12 -30.58 6.93 -14.82
CA GLN A 12 -29.52 6.90 -15.85
C GLN A 12 -29.77 7.92 -16.96
N ALA A 13 -31.05 8.15 -17.33
CA ALA A 13 -31.42 9.13 -18.34
C ALA A 13 -31.10 10.56 -17.91
N LEU A 14 -31.31 10.89 -16.61
CA LEU A 14 -30.99 12.20 -16.06
C LEU A 14 -29.46 12.41 -16.05
N LEU A 15 -28.70 11.42 -15.58
CA LEU A 15 -27.25 11.48 -15.58
C LEU A 15 -26.68 11.64 -17.00
N SER A 16 -27.20 10.89 -17.97
CA SER A 16 -26.78 11.01 -19.37
C SER A 16 -27.07 12.39 -19.96
N ARG A 17 -28.20 13.00 -19.61
CA ARG A 17 -28.54 14.37 -20.02
C ARG A 17 -27.59 15.40 -19.42
N HIS A 18 -27.22 15.26 -18.14
CA HIS A 18 -26.27 16.17 -17.47
C HIS A 18 -24.89 16.07 -18.11
N VAL A 19 -24.41 14.86 -18.38
CA VAL A 19 -23.12 14.64 -19.07
C VAL A 19 -23.15 15.27 -20.46
N ALA A 20 -24.20 15.04 -21.26
CA ALA A 20 -24.33 15.65 -22.59
C ALA A 20 -24.45 17.19 -22.55
N ALA A 21 -25.06 17.75 -21.51
CA ALA A 21 -25.10 19.20 -21.30
C ALA A 21 -23.73 19.77 -20.97
N LEU A 22 -22.96 19.07 -20.13
CA LEU A 22 -21.59 19.45 -19.78
C LEU A 22 -20.67 19.39 -21.00
N GLU A 23 -20.71 18.29 -21.78
CA GLU A 23 -19.94 18.14 -23.03
C GLU A 23 -20.21 19.26 -24.02
N ARG A 24 -21.49 19.68 -24.15
CA ARG A 24 -21.86 20.85 -24.98
C ARG A 24 -21.31 22.16 -24.44
N ALA A 25 -21.35 22.36 -23.13
CA ALA A 25 -20.89 23.59 -22.47
C ALA A 25 -19.37 23.76 -22.58
N VAL A 26 -18.60 22.66 -22.48
CA VAL A 26 -17.13 22.68 -22.61
C VAL A 26 -16.65 22.53 -24.04
N GLY A 27 -17.53 22.19 -24.99
CA GLY A 27 -17.19 22.02 -26.42
C GLY A 27 -16.35 20.77 -26.73
N ALA A 28 -16.28 19.82 -25.81
CA ALA A 28 -15.47 18.61 -25.95
C ALA A 28 -16.23 17.36 -25.50
N ARG A 29 -15.92 16.21 -26.09
CA ARG A 29 -16.38 14.90 -25.60
C ARG A 29 -15.56 14.50 -24.39
N LEU A 30 -16.26 14.17 -23.29
CA LEU A 30 -15.63 13.76 -22.02
C LEU A 30 -15.63 12.24 -21.85
N PHE A 31 -16.52 11.53 -22.56
CA PHE A 31 -16.66 10.09 -22.45
C PHE A 31 -16.68 9.41 -23.82
N ASP A 32 -15.86 8.39 -24.01
CA ASP A 32 -15.99 7.42 -25.08
C ASP A 32 -16.94 6.31 -24.66
N ARG A 33 -17.96 6.06 -25.48
CA ARG A 33 -18.95 4.99 -25.28
C ARG A 33 -18.52 3.75 -26.04
N THR A 34 -18.33 2.67 -25.33
CA THR A 34 -18.04 1.36 -25.89
C THR A 34 -19.16 0.37 -25.54
N THR A 35 -19.20 -0.77 -26.22
CA THR A 35 -20.13 -1.87 -25.91
C THR A 35 -19.92 -2.44 -24.50
N ARG A 36 -18.76 -2.19 -23.89
CA ARG A 36 -18.39 -2.64 -22.54
C ARG A 36 -18.57 -1.56 -21.45
N GLY A 37 -18.93 -0.32 -21.84
CA GLY A 37 -19.13 0.77 -20.89
C GLY A 37 -18.73 2.14 -21.42
N SER A 38 -18.40 3.07 -20.53
CA SER A 38 -17.91 4.41 -20.87
C SER A 38 -16.55 4.61 -20.19
N THR A 39 -15.57 5.05 -20.96
CA THR A 39 -14.23 5.47 -20.50
C THR A 39 -14.09 6.97 -20.69
N LEU A 40 -13.23 7.62 -19.89
CA LEU A 40 -12.91 9.04 -20.08
C LEU A 40 -12.06 9.23 -21.34
N THR A 41 -12.32 10.30 -22.09
CA THR A 41 -11.39 10.83 -23.09
C THR A 41 -10.24 11.56 -22.41
N GLY A 42 -9.23 12.02 -23.16
CA GLY A 42 -8.17 12.88 -22.64
C GLY A 42 -8.71 14.16 -22.00
N ASP A 43 -9.65 14.85 -22.68
CA ASP A 43 -10.32 16.04 -22.16
C ASP A 43 -11.21 15.70 -20.94
N GLY A 44 -11.86 14.52 -20.96
CA GLY A 44 -12.61 14.00 -19.83
C GLY A 44 -11.74 13.77 -18.59
N ALA A 45 -10.55 13.19 -18.75
CA ALA A 45 -9.61 12.99 -17.67
C ALA A 45 -9.09 14.32 -17.09
N ALA A 46 -8.78 15.30 -17.95
CA ALA A 46 -8.33 16.62 -17.50
C ALA A 46 -9.42 17.38 -16.72
N LEU A 47 -10.67 17.37 -17.23
CA LEU A 47 -11.80 18.00 -16.54
C LEU A 47 -12.15 17.24 -15.25
N PHE A 48 -12.10 15.93 -15.27
CA PHE A 48 -12.33 15.09 -14.09
C PHE A 48 -11.36 15.45 -12.97
N ALA A 49 -10.05 15.54 -13.26
CA ALA A 49 -9.05 15.96 -12.27
C ALA A 49 -9.33 17.37 -11.70
N THR A 50 -9.92 18.26 -12.49
CA THR A 50 -10.34 19.60 -12.02
C THR A 50 -11.58 19.54 -11.15
N ALA A 51 -12.61 18.79 -11.57
CA ALA A 51 -13.84 18.60 -10.79
C ALA A 51 -13.56 18.00 -9.41
N GLU A 52 -12.63 17.07 -9.36
CA GLU A 52 -12.18 16.47 -8.11
C GLU A 52 -11.50 17.46 -7.15
N ARG A 53 -10.73 18.42 -7.67
CA ARG A 53 -10.18 19.50 -6.84
C ARG A 53 -11.27 20.41 -6.27
N ILE A 54 -12.24 20.76 -7.11
CA ILE A 54 -13.38 21.60 -6.69
C ILE A 54 -14.18 20.89 -5.59
N GLU A 55 -14.47 19.61 -5.75
CA GLU A 55 -15.16 18.81 -4.73
C GLU A 55 -14.38 18.78 -3.40
N ALA A 56 -13.06 18.57 -3.47
CA ALA A 56 -12.18 18.57 -2.29
C ALA A 56 -12.20 19.93 -1.56
N GLU A 57 -12.11 21.04 -2.31
CA GLU A 57 -12.18 22.41 -1.76
C GLU A 57 -13.56 22.71 -1.15
N MET A 58 -14.64 22.30 -1.80
CA MET A 58 -16.00 22.46 -1.26
C MET A 58 -16.19 21.69 0.05
N LEU A 59 -15.75 20.42 0.09
CA LEU A 59 -15.85 19.60 1.30
C LEU A 59 -15.03 20.19 2.45
N ALA A 60 -13.87 20.75 2.13
CA ALA A 60 -13.03 21.45 3.10
C ALA A 60 -13.73 22.70 3.65
N GLY A 61 -14.24 23.56 2.78
CA GLY A 61 -14.95 24.78 3.20
C GLY A 61 -16.23 24.49 3.99
N LEU A 62 -16.94 23.39 3.68
CA LEU A 62 -18.11 22.96 4.44
C LEU A 62 -17.72 22.44 5.84
N ALA A 63 -16.58 21.78 5.99
CA ALA A 63 -16.06 21.36 7.30
C ALA A 63 -15.71 22.56 8.20
N ASP A 64 -15.16 23.63 7.62
CA ASP A 64 -14.83 24.87 8.34
C ASP A 64 -16.08 25.63 8.86
N ILE A 65 -17.20 25.55 8.13
CA ILE A 65 -18.45 26.25 8.48
C ILE A 65 -19.16 25.59 9.67
N GLY A 66 -18.98 24.29 9.88
CA GLY A 66 -19.72 23.51 10.89
C GLY A 66 -19.15 23.57 12.32
N GLY A 67 -17.95 24.12 12.55
CA GLY A 67 -17.32 24.27 13.87
C GLY A 67 -17.10 22.97 14.67
N ARG A 68 -17.39 21.82 14.10
CA ARG A 68 -17.05 20.47 14.56
C ARG A 68 -16.46 19.71 13.37
N GLU A 69 -15.17 19.46 13.40
CA GLU A 69 -14.54 18.44 12.55
C GLU A 69 -15.14 17.07 12.90
N GLU A 70 -16.30 16.78 12.36
CA GLU A 70 -16.81 15.40 12.37
C GLU A 70 -15.95 14.63 11.35
N ILE A 71 -14.99 13.85 11.87
CA ILE A 71 -14.11 13.01 11.05
C ILE A 71 -14.94 11.82 10.55
N ALA A 72 -15.66 12.04 9.46
CA ALA A 72 -16.58 11.08 8.85
C ALA A 72 -16.25 10.83 7.37
N GLY A 73 -16.91 9.84 6.78
CA GLY A 73 -16.76 9.49 5.37
C GLY A 73 -15.80 8.32 5.13
N THR A 74 -15.15 8.26 3.97
CA THR A 74 -14.28 7.14 3.59
C THR A 74 -12.85 7.62 3.38
N VAL A 75 -11.87 6.89 3.90
CA VAL A 75 -10.44 7.05 3.61
C VAL A 75 -9.89 5.71 3.11
N ARG A 76 -9.26 5.72 1.94
CA ARG A 76 -8.60 4.57 1.35
C ARG A 76 -7.09 4.67 1.55
N ILE A 77 -6.52 3.62 2.15
CA ILE A 77 -5.08 3.48 2.42
C ILE A 77 -4.54 2.40 1.50
N GLY A 78 -3.65 2.77 0.58
CA GLY A 78 -2.85 1.83 -0.20
C GLY A 78 -1.55 1.51 0.55
N ALA A 79 -1.16 0.25 0.59
CA ALA A 79 0.07 -0.14 1.27
C ALA A 79 0.73 -1.35 0.60
N PRO A 80 2.07 -1.52 0.71
CA PRO A 80 2.69 -2.80 0.41
C PRO A 80 2.05 -3.90 1.25
N ASP A 81 1.87 -5.08 0.65
CA ASP A 81 1.14 -6.18 1.28
C ASP A 81 1.71 -6.59 2.64
N GLY A 82 3.03 -6.62 2.80
CA GLY A 82 3.67 -6.92 4.09
C GLY A 82 3.31 -5.91 5.18
N PHE A 83 3.43 -4.59 4.90
CA PHE A 83 3.07 -3.56 5.88
C PHE A 83 1.56 -3.48 6.11
N GLY A 84 0.78 -3.49 5.03
CA GLY A 84 -0.67 -3.40 5.11
C GLY A 84 -1.30 -4.57 5.87
N SER A 85 -0.92 -5.80 5.55
CA SER A 85 -1.52 -6.99 6.15
C SER A 85 -0.94 -7.33 7.53
N ALA A 86 0.40 -7.28 7.70
CA ALA A 86 1.01 -7.69 8.96
C ALA A 86 1.04 -6.57 10.01
N PHE A 87 1.12 -5.30 9.61
CA PHE A 87 1.18 -4.19 10.57
C PHE A 87 -0.16 -3.45 10.70
N LEU A 88 -0.74 -2.93 9.60
CA LEU A 88 -1.94 -2.09 9.70
C LEU A 88 -3.22 -2.88 9.98
N ALA A 89 -3.44 -4.01 9.30
CA ALA A 89 -4.70 -4.76 9.41
C ALA A 89 -5.03 -5.19 10.85
N PRO A 90 -4.09 -5.71 11.66
CA PRO A 90 -4.36 -6.03 13.07
C PRO A 90 -4.71 -4.81 13.93
N ARG A 91 -4.40 -3.58 13.46
CA ARG A 91 -4.60 -2.32 14.18
C ARG A 91 -5.81 -1.52 13.71
N LEU A 92 -6.58 -2.05 12.73
CA LEU A 92 -7.77 -1.35 12.20
C LEU A 92 -8.83 -1.06 13.27
N GLY A 93 -8.89 -1.86 14.33
CA GLY A 93 -9.76 -1.59 15.47
C GLY A 93 -9.48 -0.24 16.15
N ARG A 94 -8.22 0.22 16.15
CA ARG A 94 -7.85 1.54 16.72
C ARG A 94 -8.40 2.70 15.89
N PHE A 95 -8.47 2.55 14.55
CA PHE A 95 -9.11 3.56 13.69
C PHE A 95 -10.59 3.66 13.97
N ARG A 96 -11.27 2.53 14.13
CA ARG A 96 -12.70 2.50 14.45
C ARG A 96 -13.00 3.08 15.82
N ALA A 97 -12.15 2.83 16.79
CA ALA A 97 -12.29 3.39 18.14
C ALA A 97 -12.04 4.91 18.18
N ALA A 98 -11.04 5.39 17.42
CA ALA A 98 -10.71 6.82 17.36
C ALA A 98 -11.74 7.62 16.54
N TYR A 99 -12.27 7.04 15.45
CA TYR A 99 -13.15 7.70 14.48
C TYR A 99 -14.32 6.80 14.10
N PRO A 100 -15.38 6.76 14.93
CA PRO A 100 -16.53 5.86 14.74
C PRO A 100 -17.29 6.04 13.41
N ASP A 101 -17.31 7.26 12.86
CA ASP A 101 -18.04 7.59 11.64
C ASP A 101 -17.18 7.51 10.37
N LEU A 102 -15.91 7.10 10.55
CA LEU A 102 -14.97 6.93 9.45
C LEU A 102 -15.00 5.50 8.91
N ARG A 103 -15.16 5.37 7.60
CA ARG A 103 -14.96 4.12 6.87
C ARG A 103 -13.53 4.04 6.35
N VAL A 104 -12.72 3.14 6.92
CA VAL A 104 -11.35 2.88 6.45
C VAL A 104 -11.36 1.76 5.43
N GLN A 105 -10.75 1.98 4.27
CA GLN A 105 -10.48 0.97 3.25
C GLN A 105 -8.98 0.74 3.17
N LEU A 106 -8.51 -0.40 3.68
CA LEU A 106 -7.12 -0.80 3.53
C LEU A 106 -6.97 -1.69 2.28
N VAL A 107 -6.05 -1.32 1.40
CA VAL A 107 -5.77 -2.03 0.14
C VAL A 107 -4.30 -2.46 0.14
N PRO A 108 -3.99 -3.62 0.75
CA PRO A 108 -2.64 -4.17 0.75
C PRO A 108 -2.42 -4.96 -0.54
N VAL A 109 -1.61 -4.43 -1.44
CA VAL A 109 -1.34 -5.06 -2.74
C VAL A 109 0.15 -4.97 -3.10
N PRO A 110 0.68 -5.97 -3.84
CA PRO A 110 2.07 -5.98 -4.28
C PRO A 110 2.26 -5.15 -5.56
N ARG A 111 1.89 -3.88 -5.52
CA ARG A 111 2.09 -2.92 -6.62
C ARG A 111 2.20 -1.49 -6.12
N SER A 112 2.74 -0.61 -6.96
CA SER A 112 2.70 0.82 -6.70
C SER A 112 1.29 1.39 -6.80
N PHE A 113 0.99 2.40 -5.98
CA PHE A 113 -0.26 3.15 -6.04
C PHE A 113 -0.09 4.44 -6.84
N SER A 114 -1.03 4.72 -7.70
CA SER A 114 -1.17 6.03 -8.34
C SER A 114 -2.09 6.92 -7.50
N LEU A 115 -1.50 7.87 -6.78
CA LEU A 115 -2.27 8.89 -6.06
C LEU A 115 -2.91 9.91 -7.02
N SER A 116 -2.31 10.10 -8.20
CA SER A 116 -2.88 10.97 -9.24
C SER A 116 -4.13 10.39 -9.89
N GLU A 117 -4.25 9.06 -9.92
CA GLU A 117 -5.44 8.34 -10.41
C GLU A 117 -6.44 8.01 -9.28
N ARG A 118 -6.21 8.54 -8.08
CA ARG A 118 -7.03 8.32 -6.87
C ARG A 118 -7.27 6.85 -6.54
N GLU A 119 -6.32 6.02 -6.76
CA GLU A 119 -6.37 4.65 -6.26
C GLU A 119 -6.36 4.58 -4.74
N ALA A 120 -5.76 5.59 -4.07
CA ALA A 120 -5.74 5.74 -2.61
C ALA A 120 -5.70 7.22 -2.20
N ASP A 121 -6.22 7.56 -1.01
CA ASP A 121 -6.10 8.88 -0.38
C ASP A 121 -4.74 9.02 0.32
N ILE A 122 -4.28 7.93 0.91
CA ILE A 122 -2.97 7.76 1.56
C ILE A 122 -2.30 6.55 0.94
N ALA A 123 -1.04 6.68 0.53
CA ALA A 123 -0.22 5.56 0.11
C ALA A 123 0.97 5.38 1.05
N ILE A 124 1.21 4.16 1.48
CA ILE A 124 2.49 3.75 2.05
C ILE A 124 3.33 3.19 0.91
N MET A 125 4.56 3.64 0.79
CA MET A 125 5.46 3.24 -0.30
C MET A 125 6.79 2.75 0.26
N VAL A 126 7.40 1.80 -0.44
CA VAL A 126 8.81 1.42 -0.25
C VAL A 126 9.66 2.36 -1.11
N GLY A 127 10.63 3.03 -0.51
CA GLY A 127 11.39 4.07 -1.19
C GLY A 127 10.64 5.41 -1.29
N ARG A 128 11.40 6.47 -1.48
CA ARG A 128 10.86 7.83 -1.61
C ARG A 128 10.40 8.07 -3.04
N PRO A 129 9.13 8.45 -3.29
CA PRO A 129 8.69 8.83 -4.63
C PRO A 129 9.40 10.10 -5.10
N GLU A 130 9.86 10.09 -6.35
CA GLU A 130 10.65 11.20 -6.93
C GLU A 130 9.79 12.24 -7.67
N ARG A 131 8.54 11.92 -8.03
CA ARG A 131 7.70 12.74 -8.92
C ARG A 131 6.30 12.94 -8.38
N GLY A 132 5.71 14.09 -8.70
CA GLY A 132 4.32 14.46 -8.40
C GLY A 132 4.21 15.59 -7.37
N ARG A 133 3.03 16.22 -7.32
CA ARG A 133 2.66 17.18 -6.26
C ARG A 133 2.21 16.40 -5.03
N LEU A 134 3.16 15.85 -4.30
CA LEU A 134 2.93 14.92 -3.21
C LEU A 134 3.51 15.46 -1.90
N SER A 135 2.75 15.33 -0.83
CA SER A 135 3.27 15.44 0.52
C SER A 135 3.90 14.09 0.87
N VAL A 136 5.21 14.07 1.07
CA VAL A 136 5.99 12.84 1.30
C VAL A 136 6.69 12.96 2.64
N ARG A 137 6.46 12.01 3.55
CA ARG A 137 7.16 11.92 4.82
C ARG A 137 7.71 10.52 5.03
N LYS A 138 8.90 10.42 5.60
CA LYS A 138 9.46 9.14 6.03
C LYS A 138 8.65 8.63 7.21
N LEU A 139 8.17 7.40 7.13
CA LEU A 139 7.36 6.80 8.18
C LEU A 139 8.23 6.02 9.17
N ILE A 140 9.03 5.05 8.68
CA ILE A 140 9.92 4.22 9.50
C ILE A 140 10.96 3.53 8.63
N ASP A 141 12.12 3.25 9.22
CA ASP A 141 13.07 2.28 8.68
C ASP A 141 12.72 0.88 9.18
N TYR A 142 12.95 -0.11 8.34
CA TYR A 142 12.78 -1.52 8.68
C TYR A 142 13.87 -2.34 8.01
N THR A 143 14.04 -3.57 8.48
CA THR A 143 15.01 -4.50 7.95
C THR A 143 14.35 -5.79 7.48
N LEU A 144 15.06 -6.44 6.55
CA LEU A 144 14.76 -7.77 6.06
C LEU A 144 15.98 -8.63 6.29
N GLY A 145 15.77 -9.90 6.65
CA GLY A 145 16.81 -10.88 6.87
C GLY A 145 16.43 -12.24 6.29
N LEU A 146 17.39 -13.15 6.31
CA LEU A 146 17.18 -14.53 5.91
C LEU A 146 16.49 -15.29 7.06
N TYR A 147 15.44 -16.03 6.72
CA TYR A 147 14.67 -16.83 7.66
C TYR A 147 14.36 -18.21 7.13
N ALA A 148 14.27 -19.18 8.04
CA ALA A 148 13.72 -20.50 7.79
C ALA A 148 12.97 -20.99 9.04
N SER A 149 12.05 -21.95 8.86
CA SER A 149 11.44 -22.60 10.01
C SER A 149 12.39 -23.59 10.68
N ARG A 150 12.17 -23.83 11.97
CA ARG A 150 12.92 -24.87 12.73
C ARG A 150 12.84 -26.23 12.08
N ASP A 151 11.64 -26.62 11.62
CA ASP A 151 11.41 -27.88 10.94
C ASP A 151 12.18 -28.02 9.64
N TYR A 152 12.25 -26.96 8.84
CA TYR A 152 13.06 -26.97 7.63
C TYR A 152 14.54 -27.18 7.97
N LEU A 153 15.06 -26.44 8.93
CA LEU A 153 16.45 -26.53 9.35
C LEU A 153 16.81 -27.91 9.95
N ALA A 154 15.86 -28.53 10.64
CA ALA A 154 16.07 -29.88 11.17
C ALA A 154 16.25 -30.94 10.06
N ARG A 155 15.61 -30.74 8.90
CA ARG A 155 15.70 -31.65 7.75
C ARG A 155 16.85 -31.30 6.81
N ALA A 156 17.07 -30.04 6.52
CA ALA A 156 17.97 -29.57 5.48
C ALA A 156 19.33 -29.07 6.00
N GLY A 157 19.47 -28.96 7.33
CA GLY A 157 20.65 -28.37 7.94
C GLY A 157 20.55 -26.83 8.02
N ARG A 158 21.53 -26.22 8.69
CA ARG A 158 21.62 -24.78 8.87
C ARG A 158 22.78 -24.20 8.08
N PRO A 159 22.58 -23.24 7.17
CA PRO A 159 23.69 -22.58 6.46
C PRO A 159 24.52 -21.77 7.46
N ARG A 160 25.86 -21.81 7.26
CA ARG A 160 26.84 -21.09 8.07
C ARG A 160 27.39 -19.86 7.36
N GLU A 161 27.31 -19.86 6.03
CA GLU A 161 27.71 -18.78 5.15
C GLU A 161 26.79 -18.68 3.95
N LEU A 162 26.87 -17.58 3.19
CA LEU A 162 26.01 -17.35 2.02
C LEU A 162 26.15 -18.40 0.93
N ALA A 163 27.36 -18.96 0.76
CA ALA A 163 27.61 -20.00 -0.23
C ALA A 163 26.84 -21.30 0.04
N ASP A 164 26.55 -21.60 1.31
CA ASP A 164 25.77 -22.78 1.70
C ASP A 164 24.31 -22.71 1.19
N LEU A 165 23.80 -21.50 0.90
CA LEU A 165 22.45 -21.31 0.37
C LEU A 165 22.21 -22.08 -0.94
N ARG A 166 23.27 -22.41 -1.70
CA ARG A 166 23.15 -23.24 -2.92
C ARG A 166 22.62 -24.64 -2.68
N ALA A 167 22.76 -25.14 -1.45
CA ALA A 167 22.26 -26.47 -1.06
C ALA A 167 20.83 -26.42 -0.47
N HIS A 168 20.20 -25.24 -0.43
CA HIS A 168 18.89 -25.04 0.16
C HIS A 168 17.87 -24.58 -0.88
N THR A 169 16.60 -24.90 -0.63
CA THR A 169 15.48 -24.34 -1.39
C THR A 169 15.31 -22.86 -1.03
N LEU A 170 15.35 -21.98 -2.02
CA LEU A 170 15.24 -20.54 -1.85
C LEU A 170 13.85 -20.03 -2.30
N ILE A 171 13.26 -19.18 -1.47
CA ILE A 171 11.94 -18.57 -1.71
C ILE A 171 12.13 -17.08 -1.98
N GLY A 172 11.61 -16.58 -3.09
CA GLY A 172 11.71 -15.18 -3.45
C GLY A 172 10.51 -14.64 -4.19
N TYR A 173 10.64 -13.43 -4.73
CA TYR A 173 9.63 -12.83 -5.58
C TYR A 173 9.60 -13.45 -6.98
N VAL A 174 8.45 -13.37 -7.62
CA VAL A 174 8.31 -13.58 -9.07
C VAL A 174 8.95 -12.38 -9.77
N ASP A 175 10.06 -12.59 -10.46
CA ASP A 175 10.96 -11.54 -10.94
C ASP A 175 10.26 -10.49 -11.83
N ASP A 176 9.39 -10.91 -12.75
CA ASP A 176 8.66 -10.03 -13.67
C ASP A 176 7.49 -9.25 -13.01
N LEU A 177 7.16 -9.58 -11.75
CA LEU A 177 6.15 -8.87 -10.96
C LEU A 177 6.76 -7.89 -9.95
N ILE A 178 8.08 -7.74 -9.92
CA ILE A 178 8.76 -6.75 -9.07
C ILE A 178 8.46 -5.35 -9.63
N TYR A 179 7.65 -4.59 -8.90
CA TYR A 179 7.17 -3.27 -9.32
C TYR A 179 8.05 -2.09 -8.86
N SER A 180 9.08 -2.33 -8.06
CA SER A 180 9.99 -1.32 -7.52
C SER A 180 11.38 -1.89 -7.35
N ALA A 181 12.40 -1.12 -7.70
CA ALA A 181 13.79 -1.54 -7.57
C ALA A 181 14.19 -1.88 -6.12
N GLU A 182 13.56 -1.22 -5.15
CA GLU A 182 13.77 -1.46 -3.71
C GLU A 182 13.33 -2.86 -3.26
N LEU A 183 12.51 -3.55 -4.05
CA LEU A 183 12.07 -4.92 -3.77
C LEU A 183 13.06 -5.98 -4.31
N ASN A 184 14.02 -5.58 -5.14
CA ASN A 184 15.05 -6.49 -5.67
C ASN A 184 16.20 -6.69 -4.68
N TYR A 185 15.87 -6.96 -3.42
CA TYR A 185 16.84 -7.08 -2.34
C TYR A 185 17.52 -8.47 -2.25
N ALA A 186 17.01 -9.47 -2.92
CA ALA A 186 17.57 -10.81 -2.88
C ALA A 186 19.03 -10.82 -3.38
N ARG A 187 19.29 -10.13 -4.50
CA ARG A 187 20.64 -10.00 -5.07
C ARG A 187 21.56 -9.05 -4.30
N GLU A 188 21.00 -8.17 -3.45
CA GLU A 188 21.79 -7.36 -2.51
C GLU A 188 22.34 -8.22 -1.37
N ILE A 189 21.53 -9.18 -0.88
CA ILE A 189 21.94 -10.12 0.16
C ILE A 189 22.96 -11.11 -0.40
N TRP A 190 22.64 -11.68 -1.56
CA TRP A 190 23.51 -12.64 -2.21
C TRP A 190 23.40 -12.54 -3.72
N ARG A 191 24.52 -12.21 -4.39
CA ARG A 191 24.55 -11.95 -5.84
C ARG A 191 24.06 -13.12 -6.68
N ASP A 192 24.34 -14.35 -6.22
CA ASP A 192 24.00 -15.59 -6.92
C ASP A 192 22.60 -16.12 -6.52
N TRP A 193 21.74 -15.29 -5.91
CA TRP A 193 20.41 -15.70 -5.51
C TRP A 193 19.60 -16.16 -6.72
N GLN A 194 19.07 -17.38 -6.62
CA GLN A 194 18.10 -17.94 -7.57
C GLN A 194 17.01 -18.60 -6.75
N SER A 195 15.77 -18.16 -6.94
CA SER A 195 14.63 -18.71 -6.23
C SER A 195 14.18 -20.03 -6.87
N ASP A 196 13.98 -21.06 -6.07
CA ASP A 196 13.35 -22.32 -6.47
C ASP A 196 11.82 -22.22 -6.37
N ILE A 197 11.34 -21.38 -5.45
CA ILE A 197 9.92 -21.09 -5.21
C ILE A 197 9.74 -19.59 -5.30
N GLU A 198 8.82 -19.16 -6.16
CA GLU A 198 8.53 -17.74 -6.36
C GLU A 198 7.10 -17.42 -5.96
N VAL A 199 6.93 -16.37 -5.14
CA VAL A 199 5.64 -15.89 -4.65
C VAL A 199 5.56 -14.38 -4.79
N ALA A 200 4.52 -13.87 -5.43
CA ALA A 200 4.38 -12.46 -5.78
C ALA A 200 4.10 -11.51 -4.58
N THR A 201 3.93 -12.02 -3.37
CA THR A 201 3.58 -11.23 -2.17
C THR A 201 4.54 -11.52 -1.02
N ALA A 202 4.88 -10.49 -0.22
CA ALA A 202 5.71 -10.66 0.97
C ALA A 202 5.05 -11.57 2.02
N ILE A 203 3.73 -11.46 2.19
CA ILE A 203 2.96 -12.34 3.08
C ILE A 203 3.03 -13.80 2.61
N GLY A 204 2.86 -14.03 1.30
CA GLY A 204 2.93 -15.38 0.76
C GLY A 204 4.32 -16.01 0.89
N GLN A 205 5.40 -15.25 0.68
CA GLN A 205 6.76 -15.69 0.93
C GLN A 205 6.97 -16.03 2.41
N PHE A 206 6.53 -15.15 3.30
CA PHE A 206 6.61 -15.35 4.74
C PHE A 206 5.90 -16.64 5.18
N GLU A 207 4.68 -16.89 4.70
CA GLU A 207 3.92 -18.10 5.02
C GLU A 207 4.59 -19.36 4.45
N ALA A 208 5.17 -19.30 3.25
CA ALA A 208 5.92 -20.43 2.68
C ALA A 208 7.16 -20.76 3.52
N VAL A 209 7.91 -19.74 3.97
CA VAL A 209 9.05 -19.93 4.89
C VAL A 209 8.59 -20.52 6.21
N ARG A 210 7.52 -20.00 6.80
CA ARG A 210 6.95 -20.47 8.06
C ARG A 210 6.49 -21.93 7.99
N ALA A 211 5.89 -22.31 6.86
CA ALA A 211 5.46 -23.67 6.58
C ALA A 211 6.62 -24.65 6.28
N GLY A 212 7.88 -24.19 6.27
CA GLY A 212 9.05 -25.03 6.07
C GLY A 212 9.33 -25.37 4.62
N ALA A 213 8.89 -24.57 3.65
CA ALA A 213 9.16 -24.80 2.23
C ALA A 213 10.62 -24.50 1.84
N GLY A 214 11.31 -23.61 2.59
CA GLY A 214 12.69 -23.23 2.26
C GLY A 214 13.18 -22.06 3.10
N ILE A 215 14.28 -21.44 2.64
CA ILE A 215 14.85 -20.21 3.16
C ILE A 215 14.31 -19.03 2.32
N GLY A 216 13.81 -18.00 2.96
CA GLY A 216 13.37 -16.77 2.30
C GLY A 216 13.83 -15.52 3.00
N ILE A 217 13.67 -14.37 2.32
CA ILE A 217 13.96 -13.06 2.86
C ILE A 217 12.65 -12.48 3.41
N CYS A 218 12.58 -12.38 4.74
CA CYS A 218 11.39 -11.91 5.42
C CYS A 218 11.66 -10.58 6.12
N HIS A 219 10.61 -9.78 6.27
CA HIS A 219 10.65 -8.58 7.09
C HIS A 219 10.85 -8.97 8.56
N ASP A 220 11.84 -8.39 9.22
CA ASP A 220 12.14 -8.71 10.62
C ASP A 220 10.93 -8.46 11.52
N PHE A 221 10.14 -7.40 11.26
CA PHE A 221 8.93 -7.10 12.03
C PHE A 221 7.79 -8.13 11.86
N MET A 222 7.77 -8.87 10.76
CA MET A 222 6.80 -9.96 10.56
C MET A 222 7.23 -11.23 11.30
N ALA A 223 8.55 -11.47 11.35
CA ALA A 223 9.12 -12.62 12.03
C ALA A 223 9.25 -12.40 13.55
N ALA A 224 9.17 -11.15 14.01
CA ALA A 224 9.27 -10.82 15.42
C ALA A 224 8.16 -11.49 16.23
N GLY A 225 8.55 -12.32 17.20
CA GLY A 225 7.60 -13.05 18.06
C GLY A 225 7.13 -14.41 17.51
N ASP A 226 7.48 -14.78 16.29
CA ASP A 226 7.25 -16.14 15.79
C ASP A 226 8.38 -17.07 16.24
N GLY A 227 8.11 -17.90 17.27
CA GLY A 227 9.09 -18.83 17.84
C GLY A 227 9.54 -19.95 16.92
N GLU A 228 8.80 -20.19 15.84
CA GLU A 228 9.13 -21.24 14.85
C GLU A 228 10.14 -20.77 13.81
N LEU A 229 10.27 -19.46 13.61
CA LEU A 229 11.20 -18.90 12.67
C LEU A 229 12.58 -18.64 13.29
N VAL A 230 13.60 -18.98 12.53
CA VAL A 230 15.01 -18.75 12.90
C VAL A 230 15.62 -17.79 11.91
N ARG A 231 16.18 -16.69 12.42
CA ARG A 231 16.99 -15.77 11.63
C ARG A 231 18.34 -16.42 11.32
N LEU A 232 18.72 -16.37 10.06
CA LEU A 232 19.95 -16.97 9.55
C LEU A 232 20.94 -15.87 9.16
N LEU A 233 22.25 -16.14 9.29
CA LEU A 233 23.32 -15.27 8.84
C LEU A 233 23.05 -13.78 9.20
N PRO A 234 23.10 -13.38 10.47
CA PRO A 234 22.65 -12.06 10.92
C PRO A 234 23.27 -10.87 10.17
N GLY A 235 24.49 -11.03 9.63
CA GLY A 235 25.14 -10.03 8.79
C GLY A 235 24.52 -9.87 7.39
N ALA A 236 23.69 -10.81 6.95
CA ALA A 236 23.00 -10.77 5.66
C ALA A 236 21.62 -10.12 5.84
N ALA A 237 21.58 -8.80 5.82
CA ALA A 237 20.38 -8.01 6.01
C ALA A 237 20.32 -6.84 5.03
N VAL A 238 19.11 -6.42 4.71
CA VAL A 238 18.83 -5.23 3.90
C VAL A 238 17.96 -4.26 4.69
N ALA A 239 18.33 -3.00 4.69
CA ALA A 239 17.53 -1.93 5.28
C ALA A 239 16.69 -1.22 4.21
N ARG A 240 15.44 -0.92 4.55
CA ARG A 240 14.50 -0.17 3.70
C ARG A 240 13.74 0.84 4.54
N SER A 241 13.01 1.72 3.88
CA SER A 241 12.16 2.71 4.56
C SER A 241 10.77 2.68 3.98
N TYR A 242 9.76 2.73 4.86
CA TYR A 242 8.41 3.09 4.46
C TYR A 242 8.24 4.60 4.46
N TRP A 243 7.52 5.08 3.46
CA TRP A 243 7.17 6.48 3.28
C TRP A 243 5.67 6.62 3.22
N ILE A 244 5.13 7.58 3.96
CA ILE A 244 3.72 7.95 3.87
C ILE A 244 3.58 9.09 2.88
N VAL A 245 2.68 8.90 1.92
CA VAL A 245 2.52 9.77 0.77
C VAL A 245 1.05 10.09 0.59
N ARG A 246 0.75 11.34 0.31
CA ARG A 246 -0.60 11.83 -0.01
C ARG A 246 -0.52 12.94 -1.04
N HIS A 247 -1.60 13.20 -1.76
CA HIS A 247 -1.64 14.32 -2.68
C HIS A 247 -1.66 15.66 -1.90
N GLU A 248 -0.92 16.67 -2.38
CA GLU A 248 -0.86 18.00 -1.70
C GLU A 248 -2.23 18.64 -1.55
N ASN A 249 -3.11 18.48 -2.55
CA ASN A 249 -4.46 19.04 -2.53
C ASN A 249 -5.39 18.35 -1.51
N LEU A 250 -5.03 17.15 -1.00
CA LEU A 250 -5.76 16.46 0.09
C LEU A 250 -5.31 16.94 1.48
N ARG A 251 -4.47 17.96 1.57
CA ARG A 251 -4.06 18.57 2.85
C ARG A 251 -5.25 19.06 3.69
N VAL A 252 -6.36 19.33 3.03
CA VAL A 252 -7.51 20.01 3.63
C VAL A 252 -8.59 19.05 4.14
N ALA A 253 -8.61 17.80 3.72
CA ALA A 253 -9.57 16.84 4.25
C ALA A 253 -9.14 16.36 5.64
N GLY A 254 -9.74 16.91 6.70
CA GLY A 254 -9.45 16.58 8.12
C GLY A 254 -9.39 15.07 8.38
N ARG A 255 -10.27 14.28 7.73
CA ARG A 255 -10.26 12.81 7.84
C ARG A 255 -8.97 12.15 7.31
N VAL A 256 -8.38 12.67 6.22
CA VAL A 256 -7.13 12.13 5.66
C VAL A 256 -5.96 12.47 6.57
N GLN A 257 -5.95 13.69 7.12
CA GLN A 257 -4.96 14.10 8.11
C GLN A 257 -5.07 13.24 9.38
N ALA A 258 -6.27 13.08 9.92
CA ALA A 258 -6.51 12.29 11.14
C ALA A 258 -6.05 10.83 10.99
N VAL A 259 -6.35 10.20 9.84
CA VAL A 259 -5.88 8.85 9.54
C VAL A 259 -4.36 8.81 9.38
N THR A 260 -3.76 9.82 8.73
CA THR A 260 -2.30 9.94 8.58
C THR A 260 -1.63 10.02 9.95
N ASP A 261 -2.12 10.89 10.83
CA ASP A 261 -1.56 11.10 12.18
C ASP A 261 -1.71 9.85 13.06
N LEU A 262 -2.81 9.11 12.88
CA LEU A 262 -2.99 7.84 13.59
C LEU A 262 -2.01 6.77 13.10
N ILE A 263 -1.79 6.64 11.78
CA ILE A 263 -0.76 5.72 11.23
C ILE A 263 0.61 6.07 11.79
N GLU A 264 1.00 7.36 11.77
CA GLU A 264 2.29 7.81 12.30
C GLU A 264 2.42 7.54 13.81
N THR A 265 1.32 7.69 14.54
CA THR A 265 1.28 7.40 15.98
C THR A 265 1.47 5.91 16.25
N LEU A 266 0.75 5.03 15.51
CA LEU A 266 0.89 3.58 15.63
C LEU A 266 2.33 3.13 15.38
N VAL A 267 2.94 3.64 14.32
CA VAL A 267 4.34 3.30 13.97
C VAL A 267 5.31 3.81 15.03
N ARG A 268 5.09 5.00 15.57
CA ARG A 268 5.94 5.57 16.63
C ARG A 268 5.84 4.80 17.92
N GLU A 269 4.64 4.41 18.34
CA GLU A 269 4.40 3.63 19.57
C GLU A 269 5.05 2.25 19.50
N GLU A 270 5.03 1.63 18.32
CA GLU A 270 5.56 0.29 18.10
C GLU A 270 6.90 0.28 17.34
N ARG A 271 7.65 1.37 17.44
CA ARG A 271 8.92 1.51 16.71
C ARG A 271 9.90 0.36 16.98
N ALA A 272 9.88 -0.19 18.18
CA ALA A 272 10.75 -1.31 18.57
C ALA A 272 10.52 -2.56 17.70
N LEU A 273 9.31 -2.76 17.16
CA LEU A 273 8.99 -3.87 16.27
C LEU A 273 9.79 -3.82 14.95
N PHE A 274 10.12 -2.62 14.48
CA PHE A 274 10.85 -2.40 13.22
C PHE A 274 12.37 -2.31 13.43
N ALA A 275 12.84 -2.28 14.67
CA ALA A 275 14.26 -2.29 14.97
C ALA A 275 14.87 -3.64 14.60
N LEU A 276 16.17 -3.63 14.26
CA LEU A 276 16.93 -4.87 14.08
C LEU A 276 16.76 -5.75 15.32
N PRO A 277 16.44 -7.03 15.18
CA PRO A 277 16.53 -7.97 16.28
C PRO A 277 17.98 -8.00 16.78
N ALA A 278 18.12 -7.88 18.10
CA ALA A 278 19.41 -7.89 18.78
C ALA A 278 20.15 -9.21 18.60
#